data_7453c6a5981f5ab57d62db7385ce5d0b
#
_entry.id   7453c6a5981f5ab57d62db7385ce5d0b
#
_cell.length_a   1.000
_cell.length_b   1.000
_cell.length_c   1.000
_cell.angle_alpha   90.00
_cell.angle_beta   90.00
_cell.angle_gamma   90.00
#
_symmetry.space_group_name_H-M   'P 1'
#
loop_
_entity.id
_entity.type
_entity.pdbx_description
1 polymer ?
#
loop_
_entity_poly.entity_id
_entity_poly.type
_entity_poly.pdbx_seq_one_letter_code
_entity_poly.pdbx_strand_id
1 'polypeptide(L)'
;MGYFSFKEEQDSIRNIVITDPNVLGSNFGSRLQNGEFDSITINYQIKMEYNPLNPDVCLGSNSPFSGLNTLKRITCPIILGEQVESTAGMFYGCSSLQEVPLFDTSRVKDMNRMFLGCTQLKEIPAFDTSSSNNMSGMFCGCGSLKTIPKLDTSKVWNMSSMFMNAVALTTIPALDMSSVVSASAMFLGATALTRLPLMDTSHVSDVSRMFMSCRALEEIPEFDFSGAKNMTEMFFNCPYRKRNPVLNSPLELTQDITKAMEEGTLKTLTINYDTTKRTSPFAKMDRKSRNKLKEINFKIIPGVRVRSLRGLFYNLKNLKKAPLIDTSHISDMSSMFEGCSDLERVPLYNISKASDLRRMFAACGSLDDKPNFKLDDTVDTKDMYASALTIFIKDTAYRFRHLPKTMALIIWTIIAFIFVMLVRFTIFLINIIFALAEAIAGPSYDYRLRRPFSQWSMRNWWERD
;
A
#
# COMPACT_ATOMS: atom_id res chain seq x y z
N MET A 1 42.18 28.06 -48.47
CA MET A 1 43.24 27.20 -47.93
C MET A 1 43.17 27.27 -46.42
N GLY A 2 42.88 26.20 -45.77
CA GLY A 2 42.94 26.18 -44.31
C GLY A 2 41.93 25.30 -43.58
N TYR A 3 41.18 24.39 -44.23
CA TYR A 3 40.24 23.50 -43.57
C TYR A 3 40.62 22.01 -43.57
N PHE A 4 41.75 21.65 -44.22
CA PHE A 4 42.16 20.24 -44.35
C PHE A 4 43.19 19.78 -43.33
N SER A 5 43.84 20.63 -42.58
CA SER A 5 44.94 20.26 -41.70
C SER A 5 44.50 19.83 -40.26
N PHE A 6 43.34 20.26 -39.78
CA PHE A 6 42.92 19.95 -38.42
C PHE A 6 42.40 18.54 -38.21
N LYS A 7 41.86 17.86 -39.25
CA LYS A 7 41.34 16.52 -39.14
C LYS A 7 42.41 15.42 -39.17
N GLU A 8 43.50 15.63 -39.93
CA GLU A 8 44.61 14.69 -40.02
C GLU A 8 45.54 14.71 -38.81
N GLU A 9 45.71 15.89 -38.15
CA GLU A 9 46.46 15.99 -36.90
C GLU A 9 45.80 15.30 -35.71
N GLN A 10 44.47 15.29 -35.65
CA GLN A 10 43.73 14.58 -34.57
C GLN A 10 43.86 13.07 -34.65
N ASP A 11 44.04 12.48 -35.81
CA ASP A 11 44.14 11.03 -35.96
C ASP A 11 45.48 10.44 -35.46
N SER A 12 46.51 11.29 -35.22
CA SER A 12 47.78 10.89 -34.62
C SER A 12 47.90 11.09 -33.13
N ILE A 13 46.91 11.81 -32.50
CA ILE A 13 46.94 12.13 -31.08
C ILE A 13 46.47 10.92 -30.26
N ARG A 14 47.34 10.42 -29.38
CA ARG A 14 47.03 9.32 -28.46
C ARG A 14 46.51 9.81 -27.10
N ASN A 15 46.85 11.02 -26.68
CA ASN A 15 46.32 11.69 -25.49
C ASN A 15 45.34 12.78 -25.91
N ILE A 16 44.06 12.48 -25.89
CA ILE A 16 43.03 13.41 -26.36
C ILE A 16 42.43 14.23 -25.21
N VAL A 17 42.30 15.53 -25.38
CA VAL A 17 41.59 16.44 -24.47
C VAL A 17 40.34 16.95 -25.16
N ILE A 18 39.18 16.58 -24.63
CA ILE A 18 37.88 16.94 -25.18
C ILE A 18 37.31 18.11 -24.39
N THR A 19 37.20 19.27 -25.01
CA THR A 19 36.62 20.49 -24.43
C THR A 19 35.25 20.81 -25.01
N ASP A 20 34.91 20.20 -26.15
CA ASP A 20 33.62 20.32 -26.81
C ASP A 20 33.24 18.95 -27.40
N PRO A 21 32.06 18.40 -27.08
CA PRO A 21 31.62 17.10 -27.58
C PRO A 21 31.47 17.06 -29.13
N ASN A 22 31.26 18.21 -29.77
CA ASN A 22 31.01 18.31 -31.21
C ASN A 22 32.26 18.20 -32.08
N VAL A 23 33.45 18.17 -31.48
CA VAL A 23 34.71 18.15 -32.26
C VAL A 23 35.23 16.73 -32.55
N LEU A 24 34.55 15.70 -32.09
CA LEU A 24 34.96 14.30 -32.26
C LEU A 24 34.70 13.85 -33.72
N GLY A 25 35.71 13.25 -34.33
CA GLY A 25 35.56 12.61 -35.64
C GLY A 25 34.68 11.36 -35.62
N SER A 26 34.08 11.01 -36.74
CA SER A 26 33.19 9.85 -36.89
C SER A 26 33.88 8.50 -36.59
N ASN A 27 35.23 8.44 -36.60
CA ASN A 27 36.01 7.27 -36.28
C ASN A 27 36.41 7.14 -34.80
N PHE A 28 36.03 8.11 -33.94
CA PHE A 28 36.41 8.11 -32.53
C PHE A 28 36.06 6.79 -31.82
N GLY A 29 34.83 6.26 -32.00
CA GLY A 29 34.39 5.00 -31.39
C GLY A 29 35.21 3.81 -31.85
N SER A 30 35.59 3.72 -33.15
CA SER A 30 36.43 2.66 -33.69
C SER A 30 37.85 2.75 -33.15
N ARG A 31 38.44 3.92 -33.10
CA ARG A 31 39.78 4.15 -32.52
C ARG A 31 39.84 3.78 -31.06
N LEU A 32 38.78 4.15 -30.30
CA LEU A 32 38.64 3.77 -28.89
C LEU A 32 38.55 2.27 -28.70
N GLN A 33 37.74 1.58 -29.54
CA GLN A 33 37.61 0.15 -29.53
C GLN A 33 38.92 -0.61 -29.85
N ASN A 34 39.74 0.00 -30.73
CA ASN A 34 41.05 -0.54 -31.14
C ASN A 34 42.16 -0.23 -30.12
N GLY A 35 41.87 0.56 -29.05
CA GLY A 35 42.87 0.93 -28.05
C GLY A 35 43.94 1.89 -28.56
N GLU A 36 43.54 2.77 -29.48
CA GLU A 36 44.47 3.74 -30.11
C GLU A 36 44.79 4.95 -29.24
N PHE A 37 44.04 5.11 -28.10
CA PHE A 37 44.23 6.21 -27.15
C PHE A 37 45.07 5.76 -25.95
N ASP A 38 46.02 6.59 -25.52
CA ASP A 38 46.76 6.44 -24.27
C ASP A 38 45.98 7.03 -23.09
N SER A 39 45.23 8.14 -23.30
CA SER A 39 44.33 8.72 -22.33
C SER A 39 43.25 9.57 -22.98
N ILE A 40 42.13 9.75 -22.27
CA ILE A 40 41.02 10.62 -22.65
C ILE A 40 40.73 11.55 -21.50
N THR A 41 40.94 12.87 -21.71
CA THR A 41 40.56 13.89 -20.73
C THR A 41 39.29 14.58 -21.18
N ILE A 42 38.30 14.64 -20.29
CA ILE A 42 37.02 15.33 -20.50
C ILE A 42 37.05 16.61 -19.69
N ASN A 43 36.94 17.75 -20.36
CA ASN A 43 37.07 19.05 -19.75
C ASN A 43 35.84 19.95 -20.00
N TYR A 44 34.65 19.35 -19.94
CA TYR A 44 33.34 20.02 -20.01
C TYR A 44 32.29 19.25 -19.21
N GLN A 45 31.18 19.91 -18.86
CA GLN A 45 30.08 19.25 -18.13
C GLN A 45 29.32 18.27 -19.04
N ILE A 46 29.28 17.01 -18.66
CA ILE A 46 28.45 16.03 -19.34
C ILE A 46 27.01 16.20 -18.86
N LYS A 47 26.07 16.28 -19.80
CA LYS A 47 24.65 16.52 -19.54
C LYS A 47 23.78 15.59 -20.37
N MET A 48 22.64 15.22 -19.81
CA MET A 48 21.56 14.57 -20.55
C MET A 48 20.81 15.61 -21.38
N GLU A 49 20.40 15.19 -22.57
CA GLU A 49 19.58 15.97 -23.48
C GLU A 49 18.16 15.44 -23.47
N TYR A 50 17.19 16.31 -23.31
CA TYR A 50 15.77 15.96 -23.21
C TYR A 50 14.99 16.65 -24.32
N ASN A 51 13.89 16.00 -24.73
CA ASN A 51 12.96 16.64 -25.66
C ASN A 51 12.33 17.87 -24.99
N PRO A 52 12.50 19.09 -25.55
CA PRO A 52 11.97 20.30 -24.96
C PRO A 52 10.42 20.32 -24.89
N LEU A 53 9.73 19.52 -25.72
CA LEU A 53 8.27 19.39 -25.71
C LEU A 53 7.76 18.27 -24.79
N ASN A 54 8.63 17.35 -24.40
CA ASN A 54 8.33 16.29 -23.46
C ASN A 54 9.60 15.95 -22.65
N PRO A 55 9.80 16.58 -21.49
CA PRO A 55 11.00 16.37 -20.66
C PRO A 55 11.22 14.94 -20.15
N ASP A 56 10.19 14.07 -20.22
CA ASP A 56 10.32 12.66 -19.86
C ASP A 56 11.04 11.84 -20.95
N VAL A 57 11.14 12.39 -22.18
CA VAL A 57 11.81 11.76 -23.31
C VAL A 57 13.27 12.22 -23.36
N CYS A 58 14.18 11.29 -23.06
CA CYS A 58 15.61 11.49 -23.20
C CYS A 58 16.03 11.35 -24.67
N LEU A 59 16.72 12.33 -25.22
CA LEU A 59 17.25 12.32 -26.58
C LEU A 59 18.66 11.76 -26.64
N GLY A 60 19.42 11.81 -25.55
CA GLY A 60 20.80 11.38 -25.51
C GLY A 60 21.60 12.03 -24.40
N SER A 61 22.91 12.07 -24.61
CA SER A 61 23.85 12.78 -23.77
C SER A 61 24.90 13.42 -24.67
N ASN A 62 25.44 14.55 -24.27
CA ASN A 62 26.58 15.20 -24.94
C ASN A 62 27.93 14.52 -24.61
N SER A 63 27.93 13.34 -24.01
CA SER A 63 29.13 12.57 -23.74
C SER A 63 29.79 12.06 -25.01
N PRO A 64 31.14 12.00 -25.07
CA PRO A 64 31.86 11.44 -26.19
C PRO A 64 31.65 9.94 -26.35
N PHE A 65 31.18 9.27 -25.31
CA PHE A 65 30.87 7.83 -25.31
C PHE A 65 29.42 7.54 -25.61
N SER A 66 28.53 8.52 -25.54
CA SER A 66 27.08 8.32 -25.70
C SER A 66 26.76 7.68 -27.07
N GLY A 67 25.98 6.58 -27.04
CA GLY A 67 25.50 5.91 -28.24
C GLY A 67 26.55 5.05 -28.95
N LEU A 68 27.75 4.86 -28.40
CA LEU A 68 28.76 3.93 -28.96
C LEU A 68 28.34 2.47 -28.73
N ASN A 69 27.32 2.05 -29.46
CA ASN A 69 26.66 0.76 -29.26
C ASN A 69 27.51 -0.48 -29.64
N THR A 70 28.63 -0.28 -30.35
CA THR A 70 29.59 -1.35 -30.68
C THR A 70 30.77 -1.42 -29.71
N LEU A 71 30.97 -0.38 -28.87
CA LEU A 71 32.07 -0.32 -27.92
C LEU A 71 31.92 -1.38 -26.84
N LYS A 72 32.91 -2.27 -26.70
CA LYS A 72 32.90 -3.38 -25.71
C LYS A 72 33.65 -3.03 -24.44
N ARG A 73 34.73 -2.28 -24.53
CA ARG A 73 35.59 -1.89 -23.40
C ARG A 73 36.34 -0.62 -23.72
N ILE A 74 36.77 0.07 -22.68
CA ILE A 74 37.66 1.21 -22.75
C ILE A 74 38.95 0.83 -22.03
N THR A 75 40.05 0.79 -22.75
CA THR A 75 41.36 0.27 -22.26
C THR A 75 42.25 1.41 -21.74
N CYS A 76 42.00 2.64 -22.12
CA CYS A 76 42.75 3.79 -21.68
C CYS A 76 42.15 4.47 -20.45
N PRO A 77 42.96 5.17 -19.64
CA PRO A 77 42.47 6.01 -18.56
C PRO A 77 41.50 7.11 -19.03
N ILE A 78 40.45 7.35 -18.25
CA ILE A 78 39.55 8.48 -18.38
C ILE A 78 39.92 9.48 -17.28
N ILE A 79 40.10 10.73 -17.64
CA ILE A 79 40.45 11.83 -16.73
C ILE A 79 39.33 12.85 -16.82
N LEU A 80 38.71 13.16 -15.69
CA LEU A 80 37.74 14.27 -15.59
C LEU A 80 38.49 15.56 -15.17
N GLY A 81 38.33 16.63 -15.96
CA GLY A 81 38.86 17.94 -15.61
C GLY A 81 38.29 18.46 -14.28
N GLU A 82 39.01 19.38 -13.65
CA GLU A 82 38.69 19.88 -12.30
C GLU A 82 37.29 20.47 -12.16
N GLN A 83 36.75 21.04 -13.24
CA GLN A 83 35.40 21.62 -13.26
C GLN A 83 34.28 20.59 -13.51
N VAL A 84 34.59 19.33 -13.83
CA VAL A 84 33.58 18.35 -14.21
C VAL A 84 32.90 17.80 -12.95
N GLU A 85 31.66 18.23 -12.71
CA GLU A 85 30.82 17.81 -11.58
C GLU A 85 29.65 16.90 -12.01
N SER A 86 29.52 16.63 -13.33
CA SER A 86 28.47 15.80 -13.89
C SER A 86 29.01 14.80 -14.89
N THR A 87 28.59 13.54 -14.72
CA THR A 87 28.77 12.43 -15.65
C THR A 87 27.42 11.89 -16.13
N ALA A 88 26.39 12.75 -16.12
CA ALA A 88 25.04 12.38 -16.50
C ALA A 88 24.96 11.81 -17.93
N GLY A 89 24.57 10.52 -18.03
CA GLY A 89 24.50 9.80 -19.30
C GLY A 89 25.85 9.58 -19.98
N MET A 90 26.95 9.53 -19.24
CA MET A 90 28.31 9.40 -19.80
C MET A 90 28.43 8.23 -20.78
N PHE A 91 27.85 7.09 -20.45
CA PHE A 91 27.83 5.88 -21.28
C PHE A 91 26.42 5.52 -21.76
N TYR A 92 25.55 6.54 -21.92
CA TYR A 92 24.19 6.35 -22.39
C TYR A 92 24.14 5.55 -23.71
N GLY A 93 23.39 4.44 -23.74
CA GLY A 93 23.17 3.66 -24.94
C GLY A 93 24.37 2.84 -25.43
N CYS A 94 25.45 2.71 -24.65
CA CYS A 94 26.59 1.84 -24.98
C CYS A 94 26.20 0.36 -24.79
N SER A 95 25.32 -0.16 -25.64
CA SER A 95 24.67 -1.45 -25.47
C SER A 95 25.60 -2.66 -25.46
N SER A 96 26.77 -2.57 -26.11
CA SER A 96 27.80 -3.64 -26.12
C SER A 96 28.84 -3.50 -25.01
N LEU A 97 28.83 -2.42 -24.23
CA LEU A 97 29.82 -2.14 -23.19
C LEU A 97 29.75 -3.18 -22.08
N GLN A 98 30.87 -3.84 -21.79
CA GLN A 98 30.96 -4.91 -20.80
C GLN A 98 31.61 -4.47 -19.49
N GLU A 99 32.58 -3.57 -19.57
CA GLU A 99 33.36 -3.04 -18.46
C GLU A 99 33.85 -1.62 -18.76
N VAL A 100 34.12 -0.85 -17.72
CA VAL A 100 34.68 0.49 -17.78
C VAL A 100 35.88 0.61 -16.85
N PRO A 101 36.88 1.45 -17.18
CA PRO A 101 38.00 1.69 -16.27
C PRO A 101 37.55 2.47 -15.03
N LEU A 102 38.28 2.32 -13.92
CA LEU A 102 38.14 3.21 -12.78
C LEU A 102 38.73 4.58 -13.14
N PHE A 103 38.01 5.65 -12.83
CA PHE A 103 38.45 7.02 -12.91
C PHE A 103 37.94 7.83 -11.73
N ASP A 104 38.55 8.98 -11.47
CA ASP A 104 38.21 9.81 -10.34
C ASP A 104 36.85 10.46 -10.53
N THR A 105 35.92 10.10 -9.63
CA THR A 105 34.56 10.64 -9.56
C THR A 105 34.28 11.38 -8.26
N SER A 106 35.31 11.64 -7.44
CA SER A 106 35.17 12.22 -6.09
C SER A 106 34.45 13.56 -6.06
N ARG A 107 34.47 14.31 -7.18
CA ARG A 107 33.83 15.63 -7.33
C ARG A 107 32.49 15.58 -8.05
N VAL A 108 32.10 14.41 -8.56
CA VAL A 108 30.90 14.27 -9.39
C VAL A 108 29.65 14.30 -8.52
N LYS A 109 28.80 15.30 -8.72
CA LYS A 109 27.53 15.50 -8.03
C LYS A 109 26.36 14.83 -8.72
N ASP A 110 26.37 14.78 -10.05
CA ASP A 110 25.28 14.22 -10.85
C ASP A 110 25.75 13.03 -11.69
N MET A 111 25.27 11.84 -11.33
CA MET A 111 25.53 10.57 -12.02
C MET A 111 24.26 9.98 -12.67
N ASN A 112 23.24 10.83 -12.88
CA ASN A 112 22.00 10.31 -13.42
C ASN A 112 22.20 9.65 -14.78
N ARG A 113 21.54 8.50 -14.98
CA ARG A 113 21.56 7.75 -16.24
C ARG A 113 22.96 7.43 -16.82
N MET A 114 24.01 7.45 -15.97
CA MET A 114 25.41 7.28 -16.42
C MET A 114 25.61 6.04 -17.29
N PHE A 115 24.95 4.92 -16.98
CA PHE A 115 25.00 3.66 -17.72
C PHE A 115 23.66 3.24 -18.31
N LEU A 116 22.74 4.19 -18.52
CA LEU A 116 21.43 3.87 -19.05
C LEU A 116 21.54 3.14 -20.41
N GLY A 117 20.97 1.95 -20.52
CA GLY A 117 20.98 1.16 -21.75
C GLY A 117 22.27 0.40 -22.02
N CYS A 118 23.20 0.32 -21.07
CA CYS A 118 24.40 -0.55 -21.18
C CYS A 118 24.02 -2.00 -20.94
N THR A 119 23.31 -2.61 -21.88
CA THR A 119 22.66 -3.92 -21.72
C THR A 119 23.64 -5.07 -21.46
N GLN A 120 24.89 -4.96 -21.93
CA GLN A 120 25.94 -5.98 -21.76
C GLN A 120 26.91 -5.69 -20.62
N LEU A 121 26.68 -4.60 -19.84
CA LEU A 121 27.53 -4.25 -18.70
C LEU A 121 27.43 -5.30 -17.61
N LYS A 122 28.57 -5.95 -17.27
CA LYS A 122 28.63 -7.04 -16.32
C LYS A 122 29.01 -6.59 -14.93
N GLU A 123 29.90 -5.62 -14.84
CA GLU A 123 30.45 -5.07 -13.61
C GLU A 123 30.84 -3.62 -13.76
N ILE A 124 30.94 -2.91 -12.67
CA ILE A 124 31.46 -1.54 -12.58
C ILE A 124 32.54 -1.48 -11.52
N PRO A 125 33.56 -0.60 -11.67
CA PRO A 125 34.52 -0.36 -10.62
C PRO A 125 33.88 0.32 -9.40
N ALA A 126 34.57 0.32 -8.27
CA ALA A 126 34.15 1.02 -7.07
C ALA A 126 34.40 2.53 -7.20
N PHE A 127 33.50 3.22 -7.88
CA PHE A 127 33.55 4.67 -8.02
C PHE A 127 33.40 5.36 -6.65
N ASP A 128 34.11 6.49 -6.46
CA ASP A 128 33.83 7.37 -5.33
C ASP A 128 32.54 8.15 -5.63
N THR A 129 31.52 7.88 -4.83
CA THR A 129 30.19 8.49 -4.97
C THR A 129 29.84 9.44 -3.83
N SER A 130 30.81 9.76 -2.97
CA SER A 130 30.61 10.56 -1.75
C SER A 130 30.14 12.00 -1.98
N SER A 131 30.32 12.53 -3.18
CA SER A 131 29.81 13.85 -3.58
C SER A 131 28.48 13.79 -4.34
N SER A 132 28.02 12.58 -4.72
CA SER A 132 26.86 12.44 -5.58
C SER A 132 25.55 12.70 -4.85
N ASN A 133 24.68 13.48 -5.49
CA ASN A 133 23.35 13.80 -4.96
C ASN A 133 22.20 13.28 -5.84
N ASN A 134 22.49 12.87 -7.10
CA ASN A 134 21.50 12.34 -8.03
C ASN A 134 22.04 11.12 -8.77
N MET A 135 21.40 9.97 -8.57
CA MET A 135 21.73 8.70 -9.21
C MET A 135 20.52 8.10 -9.96
N SER A 136 19.55 8.97 -10.33
CA SER A 136 18.34 8.48 -11.01
C SER A 136 18.70 7.79 -12.33
N GLY A 137 18.14 6.58 -12.54
CA GLY A 137 18.35 5.80 -13.75
C GLY A 137 19.79 5.35 -14.02
N MET A 138 20.71 5.45 -13.04
CA MET A 138 22.15 5.19 -13.25
C MET A 138 22.44 3.86 -13.94
N PHE A 139 21.73 2.80 -13.59
CA PHE A 139 21.86 1.47 -14.17
C PHE A 139 20.59 0.99 -14.87
N CYS A 140 19.76 1.92 -15.32
CA CYS A 140 18.51 1.59 -16.01
C CYS A 140 18.82 0.84 -17.32
N GLY A 141 18.23 -0.36 -17.47
CA GLY A 141 18.44 -1.21 -18.63
C GLY A 141 19.79 -1.94 -18.67
N CYS A 142 20.57 -1.96 -17.58
CA CYS A 142 21.80 -2.76 -17.48
C CYS A 142 21.44 -4.24 -17.31
N GLY A 143 21.00 -4.88 -18.41
CA GLY A 143 20.41 -6.21 -18.39
C GLY A 143 21.33 -7.36 -17.98
N SER A 144 22.67 -7.18 -18.07
CA SER A 144 23.67 -8.19 -17.69
C SER A 144 24.30 -7.95 -16.31
N LEU A 145 23.98 -6.84 -15.65
CA LEU A 145 24.56 -6.47 -14.35
C LEU A 145 23.95 -7.31 -13.23
N LYS A 146 24.77 -8.13 -12.56
CA LYS A 146 24.30 -9.06 -11.52
C LYS A 146 24.35 -8.47 -10.12
N THR A 147 25.30 -7.61 -9.86
CA THR A 147 25.50 -6.89 -8.59
C THR A 147 26.28 -5.61 -8.83
N ILE A 148 26.37 -4.75 -7.83
CA ILE A 148 27.16 -3.52 -7.84
C ILE A 148 28.12 -3.49 -6.64
N PRO A 149 29.24 -2.78 -6.70
CA PRO A 149 30.05 -2.50 -5.52
C PRO A 149 29.26 -1.62 -4.51
N LYS A 150 29.79 -1.51 -3.29
CA LYS A 150 29.25 -0.56 -2.31
C LYS A 150 29.43 0.88 -2.83
N LEU A 151 28.33 1.63 -2.82
CA LEU A 151 28.30 3.04 -3.15
C LEU A 151 28.01 3.86 -1.90
N ASP A 152 28.61 5.03 -1.79
CA ASP A 152 28.18 6.03 -0.80
C ASP A 152 26.98 6.78 -1.36
N THR A 153 25.84 6.63 -0.71
CA THR A 153 24.58 7.24 -1.15
C THR A 153 24.01 8.22 -0.11
N SER A 154 24.80 8.58 0.90
CA SER A 154 24.38 9.41 2.03
C SER A 154 23.85 10.81 1.64
N LYS A 155 24.29 11.35 0.50
CA LYS A 155 23.85 12.66 -0.02
C LYS A 155 22.83 12.55 -1.16
N VAL A 156 22.48 11.33 -1.60
CA VAL A 156 21.63 11.12 -2.76
C VAL A 156 20.16 11.36 -2.38
N TRP A 157 19.53 12.33 -3.04
CA TRP A 157 18.10 12.61 -2.86
C TRP A 157 17.20 11.94 -3.89
N ASN A 158 17.74 11.52 -5.05
CA ASN A 158 16.96 10.90 -6.13
C ASN A 158 17.61 9.62 -6.64
N MET A 159 16.92 8.49 -6.40
CA MET A 159 17.28 7.16 -6.89
C MET A 159 16.19 6.57 -7.81
N SER A 160 15.32 7.44 -8.36
CA SER A 160 14.24 6.97 -9.24
C SER A 160 14.79 6.19 -10.42
N SER A 161 14.18 5.04 -10.71
CA SER A 161 14.56 4.15 -11.83
C SER A 161 16.02 3.65 -11.82
N MET A 162 16.76 3.73 -10.69
CA MET A 162 18.20 3.45 -10.64
C MET A 162 18.56 2.08 -11.23
N PHE A 163 17.75 1.04 -10.96
CA PHE A 163 17.93 -0.32 -11.46
C PHE A 163 16.75 -0.80 -12.32
N MET A 164 16.01 0.13 -12.92
CA MET A 164 14.87 -0.21 -13.77
C MET A 164 15.33 -1.11 -14.93
N ASN A 165 14.64 -2.27 -15.13
CA ASN A 165 14.98 -3.26 -16.14
C ASN A 165 16.42 -3.83 -16.06
N ALA A 166 17.06 -3.80 -14.90
CA ALA A 166 18.29 -4.55 -14.62
C ALA A 166 17.92 -6.02 -14.38
N VAL A 167 17.59 -6.74 -15.47
CA VAL A 167 16.92 -8.06 -15.42
C VAL A 167 17.77 -9.17 -14.83
N ALA A 168 19.12 -9.05 -14.84
CA ALA A 168 20.04 -10.02 -14.25
C ALA A 168 20.43 -9.69 -12.81
N LEU A 169 20.01 -8.54 -12.28
CA LEU A 169 20.38 -8.09 -10.94
C LEU A 169 19.76 -9.01 -9.89
N THR A 170 20.57 -9.67 -9.08
CA THR A 170 20.11 -10.64 -8.06
C THR A 170 20.10 -10.06 -6.66
N THR A 171 21.05 -9.17 -6.37
CA THR A 171 21.20 -8.51 -5.08
C THR A 171 21.95 -7.18 -5.22
N ILE A 172 21.84 -6.32 -4.23
CA ILE A 172 22.61 -5.08 -4.08
C ILE A 172 23.20 -4.99 -2.66
N PRO A 173 24.29 -4.26 -2.45
CA PRO A 173 24.69 -3.86 -1.10
C PRO A 173 23.68 -2.91 -0.46
N ALA A 174 23.74 -2.74 0.86
CA ALA A 174 22.92 -1.75 1.55
C ALA A 174 23.25 -0.34 1.05
N LEU A 175 22.21 0.41 0.70
CA LEU A 175 22.29 1.81 0.32
C LEU A 175 21.80 2.66 1.49
N ASP A 176 22.45 3.79 1.70
CA ASP A 176 21.95 4.80 2.64
C ASP A 176 20.79 5.56 1.97
N MET A 177 19.59 5.41 2.52
CA MET A 177 18.37 6.03 2.01
C MET A 177 17.97 7.28 2.79
N SER A 178 18.75 7.69 3.80
CA SER A 178 18.37 8.75 4.75
C SER A 178 18.10 10.12 4.10
N SER A 179 18.75 10.43 2.98
CA SER A 179 18.52 11.66 2.20
C SER A 179 17.56 11.47 1.02
N VAL A 180 17.10 10.22 0.75
CA VAL A 180 16.34 9.91 -0.47
C VAL A 180 14.89 10.38 -0.34
N VAL A 181 14.48 11.22 -1.28
CA VAL A 181 13.09 11.70 -1.42
C VAL A 181 12.31 10.85 -2.41
N SER A 182 12.94 10.43 -3.51
CA SER A 182 12.28 9.61 -4.53
C SER A 182 13.07 8.36 -4.87
N ALA A 183 12.41 7.20 -4.75
CA ALA A 183 12.83 5.88 -5.21
C ALA A 183 11.79 5.27 -6.17
N SER A 184 11.05 6.13 -6.89
CA SER A 184 10.03 5.72 -7.86
C SER A 184 10.64 4.80 -8.92
N ALA A 185 9.99 3.64 -9.17
CA ALA A 185 10.41 2.64 -10.15
C ALA A 185 11.86 2.12 -9.97
N MET A 186 12.46 2.26 -8.77
CA MET A 186 13.88 1.98 -8.54
C MET A 186 14.31 0.59 -9.01
N PHE A 187 13.48 -0.44 -8.79
CA PHE A 187 13.72 -1.83 -9.21
C PHE A 187 12.70 -2.34 -10.23
N LEU A 188 11.94 -1.44 -10.88
CA LEU A 188 10.91 -1.85 -11.85
C LEU A 188 11.50 -2.80 -12.89
N GLY A 189 10.93 -4.00 -13.03
CA GLY A 189 11.38 -4.98 -14.02
C GLY A 189 12.72 -5.67 -13.70
N ALA A 190 13.27 -5.52 -12.49
CA ALA A 190 14.43 -6.31 -12.02
C ALA A 190 13.99 -7.76 -11.72
N THR A 191 13.82 -8.55 -12.78
CA THR A 191 13.12 -9.84 -12.74
C THR A 191 13.88 -10.94 -11.99
N ALA A 192 15.21 -10.85 -11.87
CA ALA A 192 16.04 -11.80 -11.13
C ALA A 192 16.31 -11.39 -9.67
N LEU A 193 15.83 -10.22 -9.23
CA LEU A 193 16.07 -9.71 -7.89
C LEU A 193 15.34 -10.58 -6.86
N THR A 194 16.10 -11.27 -6.00
CA THR A 194 15.54 -12.19 -4.99
C THR A 194 15.60 -11.66 -3.58
N ARG A 195 16.60 -10.84 -3.27
CA ARG A 195 16.87 -10.33 -1.91
C ARG A 195 17.30 -8.88 -1.93
N LEU A 196 16.93 -8.17 -0.90
CA LEU A 196 17.35 -6.80 -0.61
C LEU A 196 17.90 -6.73 0.80
N PRO A 197 18.93 -5.91 1.06
CA PRO A 197 19.35 -5.56 2.41
C PRO A 197 18.29 -4.70 3.11
N LEU A 198 18.32 -4.66 4.43
CA LEU A 198 17.52 -3.69 5.18
C LEU A 198 18.07 -2.28 4.91
N MET A 199 17.19 -1.37 4.57
CA MET A 199 17.47 0.05 4.31
C MET A 199 16.40 0.89 5.02
N ASP A 200 16.79 2.05 5.55
CA ASP A 200 15.83 2.98 6.15
C ASP A 200 15.05 3.71 5.05
N THR A 201 13.80 3.36 4.88
CA THR A 201 12.89 3.94 3.89
C THR A 201 11.89 4.93 4.49
N SER A 202 11.99 5.24 5.78
CA SER A 202 11.02 6.05 6.53
C SER A 202 10.84 7.46 6.00
N HIS A 203 11.86 8.01 5.34
CA HIS A 203 11.84 9.36 4.76
C HIS A 203 11.49 9.42 3.28
N VAL A 204 11.47 8.27 2.58
CA VAL A 204 11.20 8.23 1.14
C VAL A 204 9.74 8.57 0.86
N SER A 205 9.50 9.67 0.14
CA SER A 205 8.13 10.14 -0.11
C SER A 205 7.47 9.53 -1.35
N ASP A 206 8.25 9.12 -2.35
CA ASP A 206 7.73 8.45 -3.56
C ASP A 206 8.42 7.11 -3.78
N VAL A 207 7.65 6.04 -3.56
CA VAL A 207 8.03 4.64 -3.81
C VAL A 207 7.12 3.99 -4.86
N SER A 208 6.44 4.81 -5.69
CA SER A 208 5.56 4.31 -6.75
C SER A 208 6.34 3.39 -7.69
N ARG A 209 5.72 2.25 -8.03
CA ARG A 209 6.30 1.23 -8.92
C ARG A 209 7.65 0.67 -8.50
N MET A 210 8.10 0.90 -7.25
CA MET A 210 9.47 0.58 -6.81
C MET A 210 9.84 -0.88 -7.08
N PHE A 211 8.93 -1.82 -6.87
CA PHE A 211 9.13 -3.26 -7.09
C PHE A 211 8.20 -3.84 -8.16
N MET A 212 7.66 -2.98 -9.04
CA MET A 212 6.77 -3.43 -10.11
C MET A 212 7.48 -4.43 -11.01
N SER A 213 6.85 -5.58 -11.25
CA SER A 213 7.39 -6.68 -12.08
C SER A 213 8.71 -7.31 -11.60
N CYS A 214 9.06 -7.21 -10.32
CA CYS A 214 10.15 -7.98 -9.71
C CYS A 214 9.71 -9.42 -9.49
N ARG A 215 9.81 -10.26 -10.53
CA ARG A 215 9.17 -11.58 -10.59
C ARG A 215 9.79 -12.64 -9.68
N ALA A 216 11.05 -12.46 -9.25
CA ALA A 216 11.74 -13.36 -8.33
C ALA A 216 11.68 -12.87 -6.86
N LEU A 217 11.14 -11.68 -6.59
CA LEU A 217 11.13 -11.08 -5.27
C LEU A 217 9.96 -11.62 -4.43
N GLU A 218 10.23 -12.62 -3.61
CA GLU A 218 9.24 -13.23 -2.72
C GLU A 218 9.20 -12.57 -1.34
N GLU A 219 10.33 -12.03 -0.87
CA GLU A 219 10.47 -11.40 0.44
C GLU A 219 11.27 -10.11 0.33
N ILE A 220 10.85 -9.10 1.10
CA ILE A 220 11.61 -7.88 1.37
C ILE A 220 11.84 -7.77 2.87
N PRO A 221 12.89 -7.09 3.33
CA PRO A 221 13.05 -6.70 4.72
C PRO A 221 11.84 -5.89 5.22
N GLU A 222 11.72 -5.72 6.53
CA GLU A 222 10.70 -4.85 7.13
C GLU A 222 11.03 -3.37 6.85
N PHE A 223 10.80 -2.94 5.61
CA PHE A 223 10.95 -1.54 5.23
C PHE A 223 9.85 -0.70 5.87
N ASP A 224 10.23 0.45 6.39
CA ASP A 224 9.28 1.45 6.86
C ASP A 224 8.86 2.37 5.70
N PHE A 225 7.61 2.24 5.27
CA PHE A 225 7.01 3.11 4.25
C PHE A 225 6.09 4.17 4.85
N SER A 226 6.20 4.45 6.15
CA SER A 226 5.33 5.41 6.84
C SER A 226 5.45 6.83 6.27
N GLY A 227 6.61 7.22 5.74
CA GLY A 227 6.83 8.51 5.05
C GLY A 227 6.30 8.59 3.62
N ALA A 228 5.91 7.45 3.03
CA ALA A 228 5.56 7.40 1.62
C ALA A 228 4.22 8.09 1.32
N LYS A 229 4.26 9.11 0.46
CA LYS A 229 3.09 9.83 -0.05
C LYS A 229 2.52 9.20 -1.32
N ASN A 230 3.35 8.47 -2.07
CA ASN A 230 2.96 7.80 -3.30
C ASN A 230 3.49 6.37 -3.31
N MET A 231 2.59 5.40 -3.28
CA MET A 231 2.87 3.95 -3.32
C MET A 231 2.16 3.27 -4.51
N THR A 232 1.77 4.06 -5.53
CA THR A 232 1.01 3.57 -6.69
C THR A 232 1.76 2.44 -7.38
N GLU A 233 1.09 1.31 -7.61
CA GLU A 233 1.61 0.13 -8.31
C GLU A 233 2.92 -0.46 -7.75
N MET A 234 3.30 -0.13 -6.50
CA MET A 234 4.59 -0.48 -5.89
C MET A 234 4.96 -1.96 -6.05
N PHE A 235 4.02 -2.88 -5.86
CA PHE A 235 4.21 -4.34 -6.01
C PHE A 235 3.38 -4.95 -7.15
N PHE A 236 3.00 -4.15 -8.15
CA PHE A 236 2.23 -4.69 -9.27
C PHE A 236 3.03 -5.77 -10.00
N ASN A 237 2.42 -6.93 -10.27
CA ASN A 237 3.05 -8.08 -10.91
C ASN A 237 4.33 -8.58 -10.18
N CYS A 238 4.36 -8.48 -8.83
CA CYS A 238 5.43 -8.97 -7.96
C CYS A 238 4.87 -10.07 -7.05
N PRO A 239 5.54 -11.24 -6.89
CA PRO A 239 5.07 -12.32 -6.02
C PRO A 239 4.91 -11.89 -4.56
N TYR A 240 5.74 -10.96 -4.09
CA TYR A 240 5.64 -10.35 -2.76
C TYR A 240 4.22 -9.82 -2.48
N ARG A 241 3.53 -9.25 -3.49
CA ARG A 241 2.16 -8.74 -3.37
C ARG A 241 1.16 -9.80 -2.92
N LYS A 242 1.38 -11.06 -3.27
CA LYS A 242 0.46 -12.15 -2.86
C LYS A 242 0.44 -12.35 -1.35
N ARG A 243 1.59 -12.16 -0.69
CA ARG A 243 1.72 -12.27 0.78
C ARG A 243 1.61 -10.93 1.51
N ASN A 244 1.83 -9.83 0.80
CA ASN A 244 1.90 -8.47 1.35
C ASN A 244 1.14 -7.47 0.45
N PRO A 245 -0.18 -7.63 0.29
CA PRO A 245 -0.95 -6.75 -0.58
C PRO A 245 -1.01 -5.33 -0.03
N VAL A 246 -0.91 -4.37 -0.95
CA VAL A 246 -1.16 -2.95 -0.71
C VAL A 246 -2.45 -2.58 -1.43
N LEU A 247 -3.45 -2.10 -0.69
CA LEU A 247 -4.74 -1.71 -1.21
C LEU A 247 -4.84 -0.18 -1.19
N ASN A 248 -4.88 0.46 -2.36
CA ASN A 248 -5.09 1.90 -2.50
C ASN A 248 -6.57 2.26 -2.68
N SER A 249 -7.39 1.24 -2.95
CA SER A 249 -8.85 1.36 -3.03
C SER A 249 -9.54 0.05 -2.65
N PRO A 250 -10.83 0.09 -2.28
CA PRO A 250 -11.60 -1.13 -2.00
C PRO A 250 -11.76 -2.08 -3.19
N LEU A 251 -11.51 -1.60 -4.41
CA LEU A 251 -11.64 -2.38 -5.64
C LEU A 251 -10.42 -3.26 -5.92
N GLU A 252 -9.30 -3.01 -5.24
CA GLU A 252 -8.07 -3.79 -5.40
C GLU A 252 -8.07 -5.10 -4.61
N LEU A 253 -9.08 -5.37 -3.81
CA LEU A 253 -9.24 -6.65 -3.12
C LEU A 253 -9.65 -7.73 -4.12
N THR A 254 -8.69 -8.55 -4.53
CA THR A 254 -8.90 -9.68 -5.45
C THR A 254 -9.32 -10.95 -4.69
N GLN A 255 -9.83 -11.96 -5.44
CA GLN A 255 -10.13 -13.27 -4.86
C GLN A 255 -8.88 -13.95 -4.28
N ASP A 256 -7.71 -13.78 -4.92
CA ASP A 256 -6.45 -14.35 -4.43
C ASP A 256 -6.05 -13.76 -3.07
N ILE A 257 -6.21 -12.44 -2.88
CA ILE A 257 -5.94 -11.77 -1.60
C ILE A 257 -6.93 -12.29 -0.55
N THR A 258 -8.21 -12.36 -0.88
CA THR A 258 -9.24 -12.89 0.02
C THR A 258 -8.94 -14.32 0.45
N LYS A 259 -8.54 -15.17 -0.49
CA LYS A 259 -8.15 -16.55 -0.21
C LYS A 259 -6.90 -16.62 0.69
N ALA A 260 -5.90 -15.79 0.43
CA ALA A 260 -4.69 -15.70 1.25
C ALA A 260 -4.99 -15.19 2.69
N MET A 261 -5.99 -14.30 2.86
CA MET A 261 -6.50 -13.90 4.18
C MET A 261 -7.14 -15.07 4.92
N GLU A 262 -7.97 -15.88 4.23
CA GLU A 262 -8.62 -17.05 4.82
C GLU A 262 -7.64 -18.16 5.21
N GLU A 263 -6.64 -18.40 4.36
CA GLU A 263 -5.63 -19.44 4.55
C GLU A 263 -4.53 -19.02 5.54
N GLY A 264 -4.52 -17.74 5.98
CA GLY A 264 -3.50 -17.20 6.88
C GLY A 264 -2.11 -17.13 6.23
N THR A 265 -2.03 -17.07 4.89
CA THR A 265 -0.77 -17.02 4.15
C THR A 265 -0.26 -15.59 3.94
N LEU A 266 -1.06 -14.57 4.27
CA LEU A 266 -0.60 -13.18 4.29
C LEU A 266 0.41 -12.96 5.42
N LYS A 267 1.41 -12.10 5.16
CA LYS A 267 2.30 -11.54 6.19
C LYS A 267 1.82 -10.14 6.60
N THR A 268 1.50 -9.30 5.63
CA THR A 268 0.99 -7.95 5.88
C THR A 268 -0.18 -7.60 4.96
N LEU A 269 -1.02 -6.66 5.39
CA LEU A 269 -2.05 -6.02 4.57
C LEU A 269 -1.95 -4.50 4.77
N THR A 270 -1.49 -3.78 3.76
CA THR A 270 -1.44 -2.32 3.80
C THR A 270 -2.72 -1.72 3.24
N ILE A 271 -3.33 -0.77 3.94
CA ILE A 271 -4.58 -0.11 3.58
C ILE A 271 -4.30 1.39 3.44
N ASN A 272 -4.37 1.92 2.23
CA ASN A 272 -4.07 3.32 1.88
C ASN A 272 -5.33 4.17 1.62
N TYR A 273 -6.48 3.79 2.14
CA TYR A 273 -7.73 4.53 2.01
C TYR A 273 -8.52 4.48 3.32
N ASP A 274 -9.34 5.49 3.58
CA ASP A 274 -10.23 5.51 4.72
C ASP A 274 -11.32 4.44 4.58
N THR A 275 -11.41 3.57 5.60
CA THR A 275 -12.38 2.47 5.57
C THR A 275 -13.75 2.91 6.09
N THR A 276 -14.78 2.16 5.70
CA THR A 276 -16.15 2.25 6.21
C THR A 276 -16.71 0.84 6.37
N LYS A 277 -17.88 0.70 6.99
CA LYS A 277 -18.58 -0.60 7.08
C LYS A 277 -18.80 -1.30 5.73
N ARG A 278 -18.75 -0.56 4.60
CA ARG A 278 -18.97 -1.08 3.23
C ARG A 278 -17.69 -1.22 2.43
N THR A 279 -16.67 -0.42 2.72
CA THR A 279 -15.42 -0.33 1.95
C THR A 279 -14.26 -1.06 2.62
N SER A 280 -14.44 -1.53 3.86
CA SER A 280 -13.45 -2.39 4.53
C SER A 280 -13.12 -3.62 3.67
N PRO A 281 -11.84 -4.04 3.60
CA PRO A 281 -11.46 -5.28 2.92
C PRO A 281 -12.28 -6.48 3.42
N PHE A 282 -12.51 -6.56 4.73
CA PHE A 282 -13.28 -7.65 5.34
C PHE A 282 -14.77 -7.61 4.99
N ALA A 283 -15.34 -6.42 4.77
CA ALA A 283 -16.73 -6.27 4.35
C ALA A 283 -16.98 -6.76 2.91
N LYS A 284 -15.94 -6.77 2.07
CA LYS A 284 -15.99 -7.25 0.68
C LYS A 284 -15.87 -8.77 0.55
N MET A 285 -15.38 -9.45 1.59
CA MET A 285 -15.34 -10.90 1.63
C MET A 285 -16.77 -11.48 1.67
N ASP A 286 -16.96 -12.64 1.05
CA ASP A 286 -18.23 -13.37 1.18
C ASP A 286 -18.49 -13.81 2.63
N ARG A 287 -19.73 -14.17 2.94
CA ARG A 287 -20.12 -14.54 4.30
C ARG A 287 -19.40 -15.79 4.81
N LYS A 288 -19.12 -16.77 3.95
CA LYS A 288 -18.47 -18.04 4.32
C LYS A 288 -17.02 -17.77 4.72
N SER A 289 -16.32 -16.97 3.93
CA SER A 289 -14.95 -16.53 4.15
C SER A 289 -14.81 -15.72 5.43
N ARG A 290 -15.70 -14.75 5.68
CA ARG A 290 -15.72 -13.99 6.93
C ARG A 290 -15.92 -14.87 8.17
N ASN A 291 -16.76 -15.88 8.07
CA ASN A 291 -17.02 -16.79 9.20
C ASN A 291 -15.84 -17.71 9.52
N LYS A 292 -14.87 -17.88 8.64
CA LYS A 292 -13.63 -18.63 8.90
C LYS A 292 -12.60 -17.82 9.70
N LEU A 293 -12.68 -16.49 9.68
CA LEU A 293 -11.72 -15.62 10.35
C LEU A 293 -11.96 -15.60 11.86
N LYS A 294 -11.29 -16.49 12.58
CA LYS A 294 -11.28 -16.53 14.05
C LYS A 294 -10.17 -15.66 14.64
N GLU A 295 -9.05 -15.59 13.96
CA GLU A 295 -7.89 -14.76 14.28
C GLU A 295 -7.33 -14.14 13.02
N ILE A 296 -6.69 -12.98 13.14
CA ILE A 296 -5.98 -12.30 12.06
C ILE A 296 -4.49 -12.42 12.35
N ASN A 297 -3.82 -13.33 11.65
CA ASN A 297 -2.43 -13.71 11.88
C ASN A 297 -1.43 -12.93 10.99
N PHE A 298 -1.86 -11.81 10.42
CA PHE A 298 -1.02 -10.93 9.60
C PHE A 298 -1.09 -9.49 10.13
N LYS A 299 -0.02 -8.72 9.86
CA LYS A 299 0.07 -7.31 10.28
C LYS A 299 -0.79 -6.44 9.36
N ILE A 300 -1.64 -5.60 9.93
CA ILE A 300 -2.40 -4.58 9.20
C ILE A 300 -1.69 -3.25 9.36
N ILE A 301 -1.41 -2.59 8.24
CA ILE A 301 -0.66 -1.33 8.19
C ILE A 301 -1.55 -0.27 7.54
N PRO A 302 -2.10 0.67 8.32
CA PRO A 302 -2.75 1.85 7.76
C PRO A 302 -1.71 2.77 7.13
N GLY A 303 -1.96 3.21 5.90
CA GLY A 303 -1.09 4.18 5.24
C GLY A 303 -1.13 5.55 5.93
N VAL A 304 -0.06 6.33 5.83
CA VAL A 304 0.10 7.62 6.55
C VAL A 304 -0.98 8.66 6.29
N ARG A 305 -1.70 8.55 5.16
CA ARG A 305 -2.82 9.45 4.81
C ARG A 305 -4.17 8.96 5.33
N VAL A 306 -4.24 7.71 5.78
CA VAL A 306 -5.47 7.13 6.34
C VAL A 306 -5.78 7.81 7.65
N ARG A 307 -6.99 8.31 7.82
CA ARG A 307 -7.49 8.94 9.04
C ARG A 307 -8.66 8.19 9.66
N SER A 308 -9.29 7.31 8.88
CA SER A 308 -10.44 6.52 9.35
C SER A 308 -10.23 5.02 9.10
N LEU A 309 -10.36 4.25 10.18
CA LEU A 309 -10.51 2.79 10.21
C LEU A 309 -11.94 2.39 10.58
N ARG A 310 -12.91 3.27 10.29
CA ARG A 310 -14.31 3.05 10.58
C ARG A 310 -14.82 1.73 10.02
N GLY A 311 -15.38 0.91 10.89
CA GLY A 311 -15.97 -0.38 10.52
C GLY A 311 -14.99 -1.37 9.90
N LEU A 312 -13.68 -1.25 10.13
CA LEU A 312 -12.66 -2.13 9.53
C LEU A 312 -13.01 -3.62 9.70
N PHE A 313 -13.39 -4.04 10.90
CA PHE A 313 -13.77 -5.41 11.25
C PHE A 313 -15.27 -5.58 11.47
N TYR A 314 -16.09 -4.67 10.92
CA TYR A 314 -17.52 -4.67 11.12
C TYR A 314 -18.16 -6.04 10.85
N ASN A 315 -18.88 -6.57 11.85
CA ASN A 315 -19.65 -7.82 11.78
C ASN A 315 -18.81 -9.07 11.45
N LEU A 316 -17.53 -9.10 11.87
CA LEU A 316 -16.72 -10.32 11.93
C LEU A 316 -17.08 -11.11 13.19
N LYS A 317 -18.20 -11.83 13.16
CA LYS A 317 -18.80 -12.45 14.33
C LYS A 317 -17.90 -13.44 15.05
N ASN A 318 -17.11 -14.21 14.30
CA ASN A 318 -16.25 -15.28 14.83
C ASN A 318 -14.84 -14.82 15.21
N LEU A 319 -14.52 -13.52 15.03
CA LEU A 319 -13.21 -12.98 15.40
C LEU A 319 -13.06 -12.97 16.93
N LYS A 320 -12.09 -13.73 17.46
CA LYS A 320 -11.83 -13.87 18.90
C LYS A 320 -10.81 -12.88 19.44
N LYS A 321 -9.79 -12.55 18.62
CA LYS A 321 -8.72 -11.64 19.00
C LYS A 321 -8.58 -10.53 17.97
N ALA A 322 -8.56 -9.30 18.43
CA ALA A 322 -8.26 -8.15 17.57
C ALA A 322 -6.75 -8.11 17.26
N PRO A 323 -6.36 -7.81 15.99
CA PRO A 323 -4.96 -7.66 15.61
C PRO A 323 -4.36 -6.37 16.19
N LEU A 324 -3.04 -6.36 16.40
CA LEU A 324 -2.31 -5.13 16.71
C LEU A 324 -2.19 -4.27 15.44
N ILE A 325 -2.59 -3.01 15.55
CA ILE A 325 -2.52 -2.02 14.46
C ILE A 325 -1.95 -0.74 15.03
N ASP A 326 -1.05 -0.09 14.30
CA ASP A 326 -0.63 1.26 14.65
C ASP A 326 -1.75 2.25 14.30
N THR A 327 -2.35 2.81 15.35
CA THR A 327 -3.46 3.76 15.25
C THR A 327 -3.04 5.18 15.65
N SER A 328 -1.73 5.45 15.78
CA SER A 328 -1.19 6.73 16.28
C SER A 328 -1.61 7.97 15.48
N HIS A 329 -2.01 7.78 14.21
CA HIS A 329 -2.42 8.86 13.30
C HIS A 329 -3.89 8.77 12.87
N ILE A 330 -4.66 7.82 13.45
CA ILE A 330 -6.06 7.57 13.12
C ILE A 330 -6.97 8.42 14.00
N SER A 331 -7.89 9.16 13.38
CA SER A 331 -8.85 10.01 14.07
C SER A 331 -10.24 9.38 14.22
N ASP A 332 -10.67 8.52 13.29
CA ASP A 332 -11.96 7.86 13.33
C ASP A 332 -11.81 6.34 13.37
N MET A 333 -12.15 5.74 14.53
CA MET A 333 -12.22 4.28 14.72
C MET A 333 -13.65 3.85 15.06
N SER A 334 -14.65 4.66 14.68
CA SER A 334 -16.04 4.36 14.96
C SER A 334 -16.49 3.04 14.33
N SER A 335 -17.26 2.26 15.06
CA SER A 335 -17.77 0.94 14.64
C SER A 335 -16.68 -0.07 14.22
N MET A 336 -15.42 0.13 14.58
CA MET A 336 -14.30 -0.68 14.10
C MET A 336 -14.51 -2.18 14.33
N PHE A 337 -15.03 -2.57 15.49
CA PHE A 337 -15.35 -3.95 15.86
C PHE A 337 -16.85 -4.17 16.09
N GLU A 338 -17.71 -3.28 15.66
CA GLU A 338 -19.16 -3.41 15.90
C GLU A 338 -19.70 -4.72 15.33
N GLY A 339 -20.34 -5.52 16.17
CA GLY A 339 -20.92 -6.80 15.80
C GLY A 339 -19.95 -7.99 15.78
N CYS A 340 -18.74 -7.83 16.32
CA CYS A 340 -17.80 -8.94 16.57
C CYS A 340 -18.21 -9.68 17.85
N SER A 341 -19.24 -10.54 17.75
CA SER A 341 -19.88 -11.17 18.92
C SER A 341 -18.94 -12.04 19.77
N ASP A 342 -17.98 -12.72 19.12
CA ASP A 342 -17.06 -13.66 19.75
C ASP A 342 -15.73 -13.02 20.16
N LEU A 343 -15.62 -11.69 20.06
CA LEU A 343 -14.38 -10.96 20.38
C LEU A 343 -14.13 -11.00 21.88
N GLU A 344 -13.05 -11.67 22.28
CA GLU A 344 -12.64 -11.90 23.67
C GLU A 344 -11.55 -10.93 24.13
N ARG A 345 -10.60 -10.56 23.21
CA ARG A 345 -9.41 -9.78 23.55
C ARG A 345 -9.10 -8.71 22.51
N VAL A 346 -8.71 -7.55 23.01
CA VAL A 346 -8.34 -6.39 22.22
C VAL A 346 -7.02 -5.81 22.75
N PRO A 347 -6.01 -5.53 21.88
CA PRO A 347 -4.82 -4.83 22.30
C PRO A 347 -5.14 -3.38 22.67
N LEU A 348 -4.27 -2.76 23.46
CA LEU A 348 -4.39 -1.34 23.77
C LEU A 348 -3.95 -0.52 22.55
N TYR A 349 -4.91 0.03 21.82
CA TYR A 349 -4.64 0.91 20.69
C TYR A 349 -4.20 2.30 21.12
N ASN A 350 -3.35 2.94 20.31
CA ASN A 350 -3.02 4.35 20.50
C ASN A 350 -4.19 5.22 20.01
N ILE A 351 -4.84 5.91 20.95
CA ILE A 351 -6.00 6.75 20.67
C ILE A 351 -5.68 8.26 20.78
N SER A 352 -4.42 8.67 20.86
CA SER A 352 -4.00 10.06 21.10
C SER A 352 -4.49 11.05 20.02
N LYS A 353 -4.84 10.57 18.84
CA LYS A 353 -5.42 11.37 17.74
C LYS A 353 -6.89 11.05 17.47
N ALA A 354 -7.48 10.12 18.25
CA ALA A 354 -8.87 9.73 18.05
C ALA A 354 -9.83 10.84 18.45
N SER A 355 -10.81 11.11 17.59
CA SER A 355 -11.94 12.00 17.85
C SER A 355 -13.28 11.28 17.82
N ASP A 356 -13.36 10.11 17.17
CA ASP A 356 -14.58 9.33 17.03
C ASP A 356 -14.35 7.85 17.33
N LEU A 357 -14.88 7.38 18.45
CA LEU A 357 -14.89 5.99 18.91
C LEU A 357 -16.31 5.44 19.04
N ARG A 358 -17.32 6.12 18.47
CA ARG A 358 -18.72 5.70 18.57
C ARG A 358 -18.91 4.27 18.11
N ARG A 359 -19.61 3.48 18.93
CA ARG A 359 -19.95 2.08 18.62
C ARG A 359 -18.72 1.18 18.34
N MET A 360 -17.50 1.56 18.75
CA MET A 360 -16.27 0.85 18.41
C MET A 360 -16.35 -0.64 18.77
N PHE A 361 -16.89 -0.98 19.95
CA PHE A 361 -17.08 -2.36 20.44
C PHE A 361 -18.57 -2.68 20.67
N ALA A 362 -19.44 -2.02 19.96
CA ALA A 362 -20.87 -2.24 20.12
C ALA A 362 -21.25 -3.66 19.63
N ALA A 363 -22.10 -4.36 20.39
CA ALA A 363 -22.48 -5.75 20.15
C ALA A 363 -21.31 -6.77 20.15
N CYS A 364 -20.23 -6.50 20.90
CA CYS A 364 -19.17 -7.46 21.22
C CYS A 364 -19.53 -8.17 22.53
N GLY A 365 -20.35 -9.23 22.42
CA GLY A 365 -20.94 -9.89 23.60
C GLY A 365 -19.95 -10.68 24.45
N SER A 366 -18.85 -11.15 23.89
CA SER A 366 -17.80 -11.94 24.55
C SER A 366 -16.63 -11.11 25.09
N LEU A 367 -16.69 -9.76 24.96
CA LEU A 367 -15.64 -8.87 25.44
C LEU A 367 -15.85 -8.56 26.93
N ASP A 368 -15.34 -9.43 27.80
CA ASP A 368 -15.49 -9.29 29.27
C ASP A 368 -14.54 -8.22 29.81
N ASP A 369 -13.29 -8.19 29.33
CA ASP A 369 -12.28 -7.19 29.72
C ASP A 369 -12.29 -6.02 28.72
N LYS A 370 -13.03 -4.97 29.08
CA LYS A 370 -13.16 -3.79 28.24
C LYS A 370 -11.89 -2.95 28.31
N PRO A 371 -11.24 -2.63 27.16
CA PRO A 371 -10.07 -1.78 27.14
C PRO A 371 -10.28 -0.46 27.88
N ASN A 372 -9.45 -0.17 28.86
CA ASN A 372 -9.49 1.09 29.59
C ASN A 372 -8.63 2.14 28.88
N PHE A 373 -9.24 2.90 27.98
CA PHE A 373 -8.58 4.00 27.30
C PHE A 373 -8.60 5.26 28.19
N LYS A 374 -7.47 5.96 28.26
CA LYS A 374 -7.44 7.32 28.80
C LYS A 374 -8.07 8.26 27.77
N LEU A 375 -9.35 8.56 27.96
CA LEU A 375 -10.14 9.37 27.03
C LEU A 375 -10.09 10.84 27.43
N ASP A 376 -10.04 11.72 26.45
CA ASP A 376 -10.28 13.16 26.58
C ASP A 376 -11.79 13.42 26.37
N ASP A 377 -12.34 14.44 27.01
CA ASP A 377 -13.75 14.84 26.88
C ASP A 377 -14.15 15.22 25.45
N THR A 378 -13.18 15.51 24.59
CA THR A 378 -13.38 15.82 23.17
C THR A 378 -13.68 14.60 22.30
N VAL A 379 -13.45 13.39 22.81
CA VAL A 379 -13.62 12.14 22.05
C VAL A 379 -15.07 11.67 22.10
N ASP A 380 -15.72 11.51 20.96
CA ASP A 380 -17.09 10.94 20.90
C ASP A 380 -17.07 9.42 21.10
N THR A 381 -17.53 8.99 22.27
CA THR A 381 -17.62 7.58 22.69
C THR A 381 -19.03 7.03 22.69
N LYS A 382 -19.98 7.71 22.06
CA LYS A 382 -21.41 7.35 22.09
C LYS A 382 -21.62 5.87 21.68
N ASP A 383 -22.32 5.15 22.55
CA ASP A 383 -22.65 3.73 22.35
C ASP A 383 -21.43 2.80 22.16
N MET A 384 -20.23 3.19 22.60
CA MET A 384 -18.97 2.45 22.37
C MET A 384 -19.06 0.97 22.76
N TYR A 385 -19.72 0.65 23.86
CA TYR A 385 -19.93 -0.70 24.37
C TYR A 385 -21.42 -1.11 24.43
N ALA A 386 -22.27 -0.52 23.60
CA ALA A 386 -23.71 -0.81 23.63
C ALA A 386 -24.00 -2.28 23.28
N SER A 387 -24.96 -2.89 24.00
CA SER A 387 -25.39 -4.25 23.70
C SER A 387 -26.07 -4.34 22.33
N ALA A 388 -26.11 -5.54 21.75
CA ALA A 388 -26.80 -5.80 20.49
C ALA A 388 -28.29 -5.40 20.57
N LEU A 389 -28.94 -5.66 21.70
CA LEU A 389 -30.31 -5.29 21.93
C LEU A 389 -30.51 -3.76 21.96
N THR A 390 -29.63 -3.02 22.66
CA THR A 390 -29.66 -1.56 22.71
C THR A 390 -29.54 -0.96 21.32
N ILE A 391 -28.63 -1.48 20.50
CA ILE A 391 -28.43 -1.03 19.12
C ILE A 391 -29.65 -1.32 18.27
N PHE A 392 -30.19 -2.55 18.37
CA PHE A 392 -31.39 -2.94 17.63
C PHE A 392 -32.58 -2.04 17.96
N ILE A 393 -32.80 -1.75 19.23
CA ILE A 393 -33.90 -0.85 19.68
C ILE A 393 -33.67 0.55 19.10
N LYS A 394 -32.47 1.12 19.22
CA LYS A 394 -32.16 2.48 18.71
C LYS A 394 -32.28 2.56 17.19
N ASP A 395 -31.73 1.60 16.47
CA ASP A 395 -31.79 1.58 15.00
C ASP A 395 -33.24 1.36 14.50
N THR A 396 -34.01 0.55 15.21
CA THR A 396 -35.43 0.33 14.90
C THR A 396 -36.24 1.59 15.17
N ALA A 397 -36.05 2.24 16.34
CA ALA A 397 -36.71 3.49 16.67
C ALA A 397 -36.38 4.61 15.67
N TYR A 398 -35.10 4.70 15.22
CA TYR A 398 -34.68 5.62 14.18
C TYR A 398 -35.42 5.37 12.85
N ARG A 399 -35.49 4.10 12.41
CA ARG A 399 -36.21 3.72 11.19
C ARG A 399 -37.69 4.05 11.28
N PHE A 400 -38.35 3.78 12.42
CA PHE A 400 -39.75 4.14 12.65
C PHE A 400 -39.97 5.65 12.60
N ARG A 401 -39.08 6.44 13.18
CA ARG A 401 -39.21 7.92 13.19
C ARG A 401 -39.12 8.53 11.78
N HIS A 402 -38.41 7.86 10.85
CA HIS A 402 -38.22 8.35 9.47
C HIS A 402 -39.09 7.63 8.42
N LEU A 403 -40.03 6.79 8.86
CA LEU A 403 -41.01 6.18 7.96
C LEU A 403 -42.01 7.23 7.46
N PRO A 404 -42.42 7.18 6.17
CA PRO A 404 -43.57 7.96 5.70
C PRO A 404 -44.77 7.72 6.59
N LYS A 405 -45.53 8.78 6.96
CA LYS A 405 -46.70 8.68 7.86
C LYS A 405 -47.68 7.59 7.43
N THR A 406 -47.87 7.39 6.15
CA THR A 406 -48.72 6.32 5.57
C THR A 406 -48.20 4.90 5.90
N MET A 407 -46.89 4.68 5.81
CA MET A 407 -46.28 3.38 6.14
C MET A 407 -46.29 3.12 7.67
N ALA A 408 -46.05 4.15 8.47
CA ALA A 408 -46.15 4.04 9.94
C ALA A 408 -47.57 3.65 10.37
N LEU A 409 -48.61 4.22 9.72
CA LEU A 409 -50.03 3.90 10.01
C LEU A 409 -50.34 2.44 9.64
N ILE A 410 -49.85 1.97 8.47
CA ILE A 410 -50.05 0.56 8.03
C ILE A 410 -49.40 -0.40 9.01
N ILE A 411 -48.17 -0.12 9.45
CA ILE A 411 -47.47 -0.97 10.44
C ILE A 411 -48.20 -0.98 11.78
N TRP A 412 -48.69 0.18 12.24
CA TRP A 412 -49.50 0.26 13.45
C TRP A 412 -50.80 -0.53 13.36
N THR A 413 -51.50 -0.49 12.22
CA THR A 413 -52.73 -1.28 12.02
C THR A 413 -52.43 -2.77 11.98
N ILE A 414 -51.32 -3.21 11.39
CA ILE A 414 -50.89 -4.62 11.39
C ILE A 414 -50.53 -5.07 12.82
N ILE A 415 -49.77 -4.29 13.57
CA ILE A 415 -49.43 -4.62 14.97
C ILE A 415 -50.67 -4.69 15.83
N ALA A 416 -51.59 -3.74 15.72
CA ALA A 416 -52.87 -3.75 16.43
C ALA A 416 -53.69 -4.98 16.09
N PHE A 417 -53.76 -5.37 14.80
CA PHE A 417 -54.47 -6.57 14.35
C PHE A 417 -53.83 -7.85 14.95
N ILE A 418 -52.49 -7.96 14.91
CA ILE A 418 -51.78 -9.13 15.51
C ILE A 418 -52.04 -9.18 17.01
N PHE A 419 -51.99 -8.04 17.69
CA PHE A 419 -52.26 -7.98 19.13
C PHE A 419 -53.68 -8.44 19.46
N VAL A 420 -54.69 -7.98 18.71
CA VAL A 420 -56.08 -8.42 18.86
C VAL A 420 -56.22 -9.91 18.60
N MET A 421 -55.55 -10.46 17.61
CA MET A 421 -55.55 -11.89 17.33
C MET A 421 -54.90 -12.73 18.45
N LEU A 422 -53.78 -12.26 19.01
CA LEU A 422 -53.13 -12.90 20.15
C LEU A 422 -54.02 -12.88 21.39
N VAL A 423 -54.67 -11.75 21.68
CA VAL A 423 -55.61 -11.66 22.79
C VAL A 423 -56.80 -12.62 22.61
N ARG A 424 -57.37 -12.67 21.38
CA ARG A 424 -58.46 -13.63 21.07
C ARG A 424 -57.99 -15.07 21.21
N PHE A 425 -56.78 -15.39 20.77
CA PHE A 425 -56.20 -16.72 20.88
C PHE A 425 -55.97 -17.12 22.34
N THR A 426 -55.48 -16.23 23.19
CA THR A 426 -55.31 -16.49 24.62
C THR A 426 -56.68 -16.70 25.30
N ILE A 427 -57.69 -15.88 24.97
CA ILE A 427 -59.07 -16.08 25.48
C ILE A 427 -59.61 -17.43 25.02
N PHE A 428 -59.40 -17.83 23.76
CA PHE A 428 -59.79 -19.11 23.23
C PHE A 428 -59.13 -20.28 24.00
N LEU A 429 -57.82 -20.20 24.26
CA LEU A 429 -57.11 -21.21 25.07
C LEU A 429 -57.62 -21.29 26.50
N ILE A 430 -57.87 -20.15 27.12
CA ILE A 430 -58.46 -20.08 28.46
C ILE A 430 -59.84 -20.79 28.47
N ASN A 431 -60.70 -20.53 27.49
CA ASN A 431 -62.01 -21.18 27.36
C ASN A 431 -61.90 -22.70 27.16
N ILE A 432 -60.90 -23.17 26.38
CA ILE A 432 -60.60 -24.62 26.25
C ILE A 432 -60.19 -25.21 27.58
N ILE A 433 -59.30 -24.54 28.33
CA ILE A 433 -58.85 -24.99 29.64
C ILE A 433 -60.04 -25.10 30.60
N PHE A 434 -60.96 -24.12 30.62
CA PHE A 434 -62.16 -24.18 31.43
C PHE A 434 -63.10 -25.32 30.99
N ALA A 435 -63.30 -25.53 29.70
CA ALA A 435 -64.13 -26.63 29.17
C ALA A 435 -63.52 -28.01 29.53
N LEU A 436 -62.19 -28.14 29.47
CA LEU A 436 -61.50 -29.37 29.89
C LEU A 436 -61.61 -29.58 31.42
N ALA A 437 -61.47 -28.50 32.20
CA ALA A 437 -61.65 -28.58 33.66
C ALA A 437 -63.08 -29.01 34.05
N GLU A 438 -64.11 -28.50 33.35
CA GLU A 438 -65.52 -28.96 33.52
C GLU A 438 -65.69 -30.41 33.12
N ALA A 439 -65.06 -30.88 32.03
CA ALA A 439 -65.12 -32.28 31.60
C ALA A 439 -64.44 -33.21 32.58
N ILE A 440 -63.44 -32.81 33.31
CA ILE A 440 -62.67 -33.56 34.28
C ILE A 440 -63.37 -33.56 35.66
N ALA A 441 -63.98 -32.44 36.07
CA ALA A 441 -64.53 -32.24 37.41
C ALA A 441 -65.95 -32.85 37.60
N GLY A 442 -66.63 -33.25 36.53
CA GLY A 442 -68.01 -33.87 36.60
C GLY A 442 -69.10 -32.84 36.96
N PRO A 443 -70.40 -33.19 36.99
CA PRO A 443 -71.55 -32.28 37.04
C PRO A 443 -71.86 -31.70 38.45
N SER A 444 -70.95 -31.72 39.41
CA SER A 444 -71.16 -31.24 40.77
C SER A 444 -70.53 -29.90 41.13
N TYR A 445 -70.04 -29.15 40.18
CA TYR A 445 -69.42 -27.85 40.45
C TYR A 445 -70.42 -26.67 40.42
N ASP A 446 -70.44 -25.82 41.48
CA ASP A 446 -71.38 -24.77 41.77
C ASP A 446 -71.37 -23.66 40.67
N TYR A 447 -72.50 -23.41 40.02
CA TYR A 447 -72.73 -22.55 38.89
C TYR A 447 -72.61 -21.01 39.21
N ARG A 448 -72.20 -20.59 40.41
CA ARG A 448 -72.22 -19.16 40.80
C ARG A 448 -71.08 -18.28 40.24
N LEU A 449 -70.13 -18.85 39.58
CA LEU A 449 -68.98 -18.09 38.98
C LEU A 449 -69.05 -17.99 37.47
N ARG A 450 -70.14 -18.37 36.83
CA ARG A 450 -70.34 -18.31 35.40
C ARG A 450 -70.78 -16.93 34.92
N ARG A 451 -69.88 -16.03 34.63
CA ARG A 451 -70.06 -15.13 33.49
C ARG A 451 -69.02 -15.51 32.45
N PRO A 452 -69.44 -16.08 31.29
CA PRO A 452 -68.49 -16.39 30.24
C PRO A 452 -67.78 -15.11 29.81
N PHE A 453 -66.48 -15.14 29.69
CA PHE A 453 -65.64 -14.05 29.17
C PHE A 453 -66.10 -13.55 27.77
N SER A 454 -66.95 -14.29 27.10
CA SER A 454 -67.63 -13.90 25.84
C SER A 454 -68.58 -12.73 25.96
N GLN A 455 -68.98 -12.29 27.20
CA GLN A 455 -69.81 -11.11 27.41
C GLN A 455 -69.04 -9.84 27.76
N TRP A 456 -67.68 -9.91 27.81
CA TRP A 456 -66.84 -8.73 27.86
C TRP A 456 -66.72 -8.18 26.45
N SER A 457 -67.73 -7.42 25.99
CA SER A 457 -67.58 -6.63 24.77
C SER A 457 -66.67 -5.45 25.07
N MET A 458 -65.77 -5.12 24.16
CA MET A 458 -64.89 -3.95 24.26
C MET A 458 -65.64 -2.64 24.41
N ARG A 459 -66.99 -2.62 24.22
CA ARG A 459 -67.84 -1.45 24.38
C ARG A 459 -67.89 -0.96 25.84
N ASN A 460 -67.71 -1.80 26.83
CA ASN A 460 -67.79 -1.45 28.24
C ASN A 460 -66.47 -0.97 28.84
N TRP A 461 -65.40 -0.95 28.05
CA TRP A 461 -64.07 -0.46 28.52
C TRP A 461 -63.80 0.99 28.17
N TRP A 462 -64.56 1.56 27.20
CA TRP A 462 -64.37 2.93 26.74
C TRP A 462 -65.37 3.95 27.37
N GLU A 463 -66.31 3.44 28.17
CA GLU A 463 -67.31 4.30 28.82
C GLU A 463 -67.06 4.57 30.32
N ARG A 464 -65.86 4.27 30.82
CA ARG A 464 -65.44 4.68 32.17
C ARG A 464 -64.10 5.43 32.04
N ASP A 465 -64.24 6.73 32.12
CA ASP A 465 -63.37 7.88 32.29
C ASP A 465 -63.41 8.87 31.13
#